data_e23842418806e98f522a9a9c7111e3f0
#
_entry.id   e23842418806e98f522a9a9c7111e3f0
#
_cell.length_a   1.000
_cell.length_b   1.000
_cell.length_c   1.000
_cell.angle_alpha   90.00
_cell.angle_beta   90.00
_cell.angle_gamma   90.00
#
_symmetry.space_group_name_H-M   'P 1'
#
loop_
_entity.id
_entity.type
_entity.pdbx_description
1 polymer ?
#
loop_
_entity_poly.entity_id
_entity_poly.type
_entity_poly.pdbx_seq_one_letter_code
_entity_poly.pdbx_strand_id
1 'polypeptide(L)'
;MLELKNIVKSFGGNVILDDISLNIEEGEIVSILGPSGSGKTTLLNLILGITDIDKGSLVYNGRDLTRVPMEQRGFNIVFQDYALFPNLNAYQNITYGLKNKPGISSKEEVEELIELLGLREHLTKKIEQLSGGQKQRVALARTMVMKPKILLLDEPLSALDGVIKESIKDRIKTIAREYHLTTIIVTHDPEEALTLSDRVLIINKGKISQYGKPEEIINRPDNSFIREFILNQLEIKRNNIFSLFQCGLTA
;
A
#
# COMPACT_ATOMS: atom_id res chain seq x y z
N MET A 1 6.19 15.92 -2.54
CA MET A 1 6.29 15.59 -1.10
C MET A 1 4.90 15.65 -0.46
N LEU A 2 4.52 14.65 0.33
CA LEU A 2 3.29 14.60 1.15
C LEU A 2 3.67 14.86 2.60
N GLU A 3 3.02 15.84 3.24
CA GLU A 3 3.29 16.24 4.62
C GLU A 3 2.03 16.06 5.46
N LEU A 4 2.15 15.32 6.57
CA LEU A 4 1.16 15.23 7.62
C LEU A 4 1.68 16.02 8.82
N LYS A 5 0.88 16.94 9.37
CA LYS A 5 1.28 17.81 10.50
C LYS A 5 0.27 17.71 11.63
N ASN A 6 0.70 17.12 12.75
CA ASN A 6 -0.06 17.01 14.01
C ASN A 6 -1.48 16.46 13.80
N ILE A 7 -1.60 15.39 13.00
CA ILE A 7 -2.88 14.77 12.69
C ILE A 7 -3.47 14.10 13.93
N VAL A 8 -4.68 14.50 14.27
CA VAL A 8 -5.49 13.87 15.33
C VAL A 8 -6.81 13.41 14.73
N LYS A 9 -7.25 12.21 15.09
CA LYS A 9 -8.55 11.64 14.73
C LYS A 9 -9.19 10.89 15.88
N SER A 10 -10.46 11.18 16.10
CA SER A 10 -11.27 10.52 17.13
C SER A 10 -12.59 10.03 16.54
N PHE A 11 -13.12 8.94 17.09
CA PHE A 11 -14.47 8.46 16.82
C PHE A 11 -15.19 8.20 18.14
N GLY A 12 -16.35 8.80 18.34
CA GLY A 12 -17.16 8.60 19.55
C GLY A 12 -16.40 8.95 20.85
N GLY A 13 -15.51 9.95 20.81
CA GLY A 13 -14.67 10.34 21.96
C GLY A 13 -13.37 9.53 22.11
N ASN A 14 -13.21 8.42 21.38
CA ASN A 14 -11.99 7.62 21.43
C ASN A 14 -10.97 8.15 20.43
N VAL A 15 -9.77 8.51 20.86
CA VAL A 15 -8.66 8.95 20.00
C VAL A 15 -8.08 7.72 19.30
N ILE A 16 -8.12 7.72 17.97
CA ILE A 16 -7.59 6.66 17.11
C ILE A 16 -6.21 7.02 16.57
N LEU A 17 -6.00 8.29 16.23
CA LEU A 17 -4.69 8.83 15.85
C LEU A 17 -4.40 10.05 16.73
N ASP A 18 -3.21 10.09 17.29
CA ASP A 18 -2.78 11.09 18.24
C ASP A 18 -1.43 11.67 17.83
N ASP A 19 -1.46 12.89 17.30
CA ASP A 19 -0.28 13.67 16.91
C ASP A 19 0.62 12.98 15.86
N ILE A 20 0.03 12.54 14.75
CA ILE A 20 0.78 11.93 13.65
C ILE A 20 1.39 13.03 12.77
N SER A 21 2.72 13.07 12.74
CA SER A 21 3.49 13.98 11.89
C SER A 21 4.56 13.21 11.12
N LEU A 22 4.52 13.29 9.78
CA LEU A 22 5.53 12.67 8.91
C LEU A 22 5.58 13.33 7.54
N ASN A 23 6.70 13.15 6.87
CA ASN A 23 6.91 13.58 5.49
C ASN A 23 7.24 12.36 4.64
N ILE A 24 6.62 12.29 3.45
CA ILE A 24 6.87 11.27 2.43
C ILE A 24 7.36 12.00 1.17
N GLU A 25 8.55 11.62 0.71
CA GLU A 25 9.13 12.23 -0.48
C GLU A 25 8.45 11.75 -1.77
N GLU A 26 8.60 12.51 -2.83
CA GLU A 26 8.06 12.14 -4.13
C GLU A 26 8.79 10.91 -4.70
N GLY A 27 8.02 9.94 -5.21
CA GLY A 27 8.57 8.67 -5.71
C GLY A 27 8.96 7.66 -4.61
N GLU A 28 8.80 8.00 -3.33
CA GLU A 28 9.12 7.12 -2.21
C GLU A 28 8.04 6.06 -2.00
N ILE A 29 8.46 4.82 -1.70
CA ILE A 29 7.57 3.76 -1.24
C ILE A 29 7.62 3.71 0.29
N VAL A 30 6.50 3.96 0.95
CA VAL A 30 6.39 3.94 2.42
C VAL A 30 5.38 2.89 2.86
N SER A 31 5.80 1.95 3.72
CA SER A 31 4.87 1.03 4.38
C SER A 31 4.42 1.57 5.73
N ILE A 32 3.12 1.47 6.00
CA ILE A 32 2.50 1.72 7.30
C ILE A 32 2.27 0.37 7.97
N LEU A 33 3.02 0.09 9.02
CA LEU A 33 3.04 -1.17 9.75
C LEU A 33 2.50 -0.98 11.17
N GLY A 34 1.86 -1.99 11.72
CA GLY A 34 1.40 -1.99 13.12
C GLY A 34 0.35 -3.05 13.39
N PRO A 35 0.02 -3.32 14.67
CA PRO A 35 -1.00 -4.27 15.05
C PRO A 35 -2.38 -3.92 14.52
N SER A 36 -3.31 -4.89 14.56
CA SER A 36 -4.73 -4.61 14.30
C SER A 36 -5.25 -3.56 15.28
N GLY A 37 -6.05 -2.61 14.78
CA GLY A 37 -6.58 -1.51 15.60
C GLY A 37 -5.59 -0.38 15.94
N SER A 38 -4.36 -0.38 15.40
CA SER A 38 -3.40 0.70 15.68
C SER A 38 -3.67 2.03 14.97
N GLY A 39 -4.65 2.07 14.03
CA GLY A 39 -5.02 3.29 13.30
C GLY A 39 -4.55 3.35 11.85
N LYS A 40 -3.93 2.30 11.29
CA LYS A 40 -3.39 2.27 9.90
C LYS A 40 -4.44 2.62 8.84
N THR A 41 -5.56 1.89 8.82
CA THR A 41 -6.67 2.13 7.87
C THR A 41 -7.29 3.51 8.07
N THR A 42 -7.37 3.99 9.31
CA THR A 42 -7.83 5.35 9.60
C THR A 42 -6.90 6.38 8.98
N LEU A 43 -5.58 6.22 9.15
CA LEU A 43 -4.60 7.12 8.53
C LEU A 43 -4.67 7.08 7.00
N LEU A 44 -4.82 5.89 6.40
CA LEU A 44 -5.02 5.72 4.97
C LEU A 44 -6.27 6.50 4.48
N ASN A 45 -7.40 6.34 5.18
CA ASN A 45 -8.65 7.00 4.85
C ASN A 45 -8.59 8.53 5.00
N LEU A 46 -7.81 9.05 5.95
CA LEU A 46 -7.54 10.48 6.08
C LEU A 46 -6.72 11.00 4.91
N ILE A 47 -5.68 10.28 4.50
CA ILE A 47 -4.85 10.65 3.34
C ILE A 47 -5.71 10.67 2.07
N LEU A 48 -6.57 9.68 1.88
CA LEU A 48 -7.51 9.63 0.75
C LEU A 48 -8.56 10.74 0.77
N GLY A 49 -8.98 11.18 1.96
CA GLY A 49 -10.12 12.09 2.12
C GLY A 49 -11.48 11.40 2.22
N ILE A 50 -11.49 10.10 2.57
CA ILE A 50 -12.71 9.36 2.92
C ILE A 50 -13.19 9.77 4.32
N THR A 51 -12.24 10.10 5.20
CA THR A 51 -12.49 10.52 6.59
C THR A 51 -11.87 11.89 6.81
N ASP A 52 -12.58 12.77 7.51
CA ASP A 52 -12.09 14.10 7.85
C ASP A 52 -11.04 14.08 8.96
N ILE A 53 -10.09 15.01 8.89
CA ILE A 53 -9.09 15.28 9.92
C ILE A 53 -9.74 16.15 11.00
N ASP A 54 -9.63 15.76 12.27
CA ASP A 54 -10.18 16.54 13.40
C ASP A 54 -9.24 17.69 13.76
N LYS A 55 -7.91 17.44 13.81
CA LYS A 55 -6.86 18.46 14.02
C LYS A 55 -5.65 18.15 13.16
N GLY A 56 -4.87 19.18 12.89
CA GLY A 56 -3.69 19.08 12.04
C GLY A 56 -3.97 19.41 10.59
N SER A 57 -3.02 19.13 9.71
CA SER A 57 -3.14 19.42 8.28
C SER A 57 -2.45 18.38 7.42
N LEU A 58 -2.98 18.19 6.21
CA LEU A 58 -2.43 17.37 5.14
C LEU A 58 -2.04 18.28 3.97
N VAL A 59 -0.76 18.28 3.60
CA VAL A 59 -0.24 19.11 2.52
C VAL A 59 0.42 18.23 1.46
N TYR A 60 0.13 18.47 0.18
CA TYR A 60 0.77 17.78 -0.93
C TYR A 60 1.36 18.80 -1.92
N ASN A 61 2.68 18.75 -2.10
CA ASN A 61 3.43 19.69 -2.96
C ASN A 61 3.07 21.16 -2.68
N GLY A 62 3.02 21.53 -1.39
CA GLY A 62 2.69 22.90 -0.94
C GLY A 62 1.19 23.25 -0.97
N ARG A 63 0.33 22.38 -1.52
CA ARG A 63 -1.13 22.59 -1.54
C ARG A 63 -1.76 21.93 -0.31
N ASP A 64 -2.51 22.70 0.47
CA ASP A 64 -3.32 22.15 1.57
C ASP A 64 -4.48 21.32 1.03
N LEU A 65 -4.50 20.04 1.43
CA LEU A 65 -5.53 19.06 1.09
C LEU A 65 -6.43 18.69 2.28
N THR A 66 -6.27 19.34 3.43
CA THR A 66 -6.95 18.99 4.68
C THR A 66 -8.48 18.86 4.52
N ARG A 67 -9.07 19.78 3.78
CA ARG A 67 -10.53 19.82 3.52
C ARG A 67 -10.90 19.53 2.05
N VAL A 68 -9.93 19.11 1.24
CA VAL A 68 -10.16 18.77 -0.16
C VAL A 68 -10.81 17.40 -0.24
N PRO A 69 -11.97 17.24 -0.92
CA PRO A 69 -12.64 15.96 -1.06
C PRO A 69 -11.81 14.98 -1.91
N MET A 70 -12.01 13.68 -1.69
CA MET A 70 -11.23 12.57 -2.26
C MET A 70 -11.06 12.70 -3.79
N GLU A 71 -12.13 12.97 -4.51
CA GLU A 71 -12.16 13.05 -5.99
C GLU A 71 -11.29 14.17 -6.57
N GLN A 72 -10.91 15.15 -5.75
CA GLN A 72 -10.08 16.29 -6.15
C GLN A 72 -8.63 16.18 -5.68
N ARG A 73 -8.27 15.18 -4.86
CA ARG A 73 -6.89 14.94 -4.39
C ARG A 73 -6.00 14.36 -5.47
N GLY A 74 -6.59 13.56 -6.37
CA GLY A 74 -5.85 12.83 -7.39
C GLY A 74 -5.07 11.63 -6.84
N PHE A 75 -5.45 11.15 -5.66
CA PHE A 75 -4.92 9.95 -5.03
C PHE A 75 -5.84 8.77 -5.33
N ASN A 76 -5.28 7.59 -5.56
CA ASN A 76 -6.08 6.40 -5.81
C ASN A 76 -5.64 5.25 -4.90
N ILE A 77 -6.57 4.33 -4.67
CA ILE A 77 -6.36 3.18 -3.78
C ILE A 77 -6.69 1.86 -4.46
N VAL A 78 -5.93 0.83 -4.11
CA VAL A 78 -6.30 -0.58 -4.27
C VAL A 78 -6.68 -1.11 -2.89
N PHE A 79 -7.93 -1.49 -2.72
CA PHE A 79 -8.45 -2.07 -1.48
C PHE A 79 -8.06 -3.54 -1.33
N GLN A 80 -8.10 -4.06 -0.12
CA GLN A 80 -7.77 -5.45 0.23
C GLN A 80 -8.62 -6.48 -0.53
N ASP A 81 -9.90 -6.19 -0.78
CA ASP A 81 -10.83 -7.02 -1.56
C ASP A 81 -10.80 -6.72 -3.07
N TYR A 82 -9.84 -5.85 -3.50
CA TYR A 82 -9.66 -5.34 -4.87
C TYR A 82 -10.81 -4.46 -5.38
N ALA A 83 -11.99 -4.47 -4.77
CA ALA A 83 -13.19 -3.73 -5.14
C ALA A 83 -13.46 -3.73 -6.67
N LEU A 84 -13.30 -4.89 -7.34
CA LEU A 84 -13.54 -5.03 -8.77
C LEU A 84 -15.05 -5.14 -9.04
N PHE A 85 -15.48 -4.58 -10.17
CA PHE A 85 -16.87 -4.66 -10.61
C PHE A 85 -17.19 -6.06 -11.12
N PRO A 86 -18.04 -6.85 -10.43
CA PRO A 86 -18.26 -8.27 -10.75
C PRO A 86 -18.96 -8.48 -12.10
N ASN A 87 -19.76 -7.52 -12.55
CA ASN A 87 -20.49 -7.58 -13.81
C ASN A 87 -19.64 -7.23 -15.04
N LEU A 88 -18.39 -6.78 -14.83
CA LEU A 88 -17.46 -6.39 -15.89
C LEU A 88 -16.37 -7.44 -16.05
N ASN A 89 -15.82 -7.59 -17.26
CA ASN A 89 -14.59 -8.35 -17.49
C ASN A 89 -13.35 -7.58 -17.05
N ALA A 90 -12.17 -8.20 -17.13
CA ALA A 90 -10.91 -7.57 -16.70
C ALA A 90 -10.62 -6.26 -17.46
N TYR A 91 -10.74 -6.25 -18.79
CA TYR A 91 -10.51 -5.05 -19.60
C TYR A 91 -11.47 -3.92 -19.25
N GLN A 92 -12.75 -4.25 -19.10
CA GLN A 92 -13.77 -3.27 -18.71
C GLN A 92 -13.54 -2.70 -17.31
N ASN A 93 -13.03 -3.51 -16.37
CA ASN A 93 -12.60 -3.03 -15.06
C ASN A 93 -11.43 -2.05 -15.19
N ILE A 94 -10.38 -2.40 -15.93
CA ILE A 94 -9.21 -1.57 -16.15
C ILE A 94 -9.61 -0.20 -16.73
N THR A 95 -10.43 -0.19 -17.77
CA THR A 95 -10.78 1.01 -18.52
C THR A 95 -11.99 1.76 -17.96
N TYR A 96 -12.59 1.30 -16.87
CA TYR A 96 -13.84 1.86 -16.33
C TYR A 96 -13.76 3.35 -16.06
N GLY A 97 -12.70 3.78 -15.38
CA GLY A 97 -12.49 5.18 -14.99
C GLY A 97 -12.27 6.12 -16.18
N LEU A 98 -11.74 5.61 -17.29
CA LEU A 98 -11.47 6.40 -18.50
C LEU A 98 -12.75 6.93 -19.16
N LYS A 99 -13.90 6.29 -18.90
CA LYS A 99 -15.20 6.78 -19.40
C LYS A 99 -15.56 8.13 -18.80
N ASN A 100 -15.19 8.36 -17.53
CA ASN A 100 -15.49 9.60 -16.80
C ASN A 100 -14.39 10.67 -16.98
N LYS A 101 -13.18 10.27 -17.37
CA LYS A 101 -12.03 11.14 -17.61
C LYS A 101 -11.37 10.77 -18.95
N PRO A 102 -12.04 11.05 -20.09
CA PRO A 102 -11.48 10.71 -21.40
C PRO A 102 -10.16 11.48 -21.62
N GLY A 103 -9.18 10.78 -22.21
CA GLY A 103 -7.87 11.36 -22.55
C GLY A 103 -6.86 11.44 -21.42
N ILE A 104 -7.17 10.93 -20.21
CA ILE A 104 -6.18 10.87 -19.11
C ILE A 104 -5.06 9.87 -19.42
N SER A 105 -5.38 8.76 -20.09
CA SER A 105 -4.41 7.81 -20.65
C SER A 105 -4.75 7.52 -22.11
N SER A 106 -3.71 7.39 -22.95
CA SER A 106 -3.85 6.96 -24.33
C SER A 106 -4.12 5.44 -24.41
N LYS A 107 -4.50 4.96 -25.59
CA LYS A 107 -4.67 3.52 -25.79
C LYS A 107 -3.34 2.77 -25.64
N GLU A 108 -2.28 3.35 -26.14
CA GLU A 108 -0.92 2.84 -26.07
C GLU A 108 -0.46 2.67 -24.64
N GLU A 109 -0.67 3.69 -23.78
CA GLU A 109 -0.33 3.63 -22.36
C GLU A 109 -1.14 2.56 -21.61
N VAL A 110 -2.41 2.36 -21.97
CA VAL A 110 -3.23 1.28 -21.39
C VAL A 110 -2.68 -0.09 -21.82
N GLU A 111 -2.29 -0.25 -23.08
CA GLU A 111 -1.72 -1.49 -23.58
C GLU A 111 -0.36 -1.81 -22.94
N GLU A 112 0.53 -0.82 -22.80
CA GLU A 112 1.81 -0.96 -22.09
C GLU A 112 1.62 -1.43 -20.65
N LEU A 113 0.65 -0.85 -19.94
CA LEU A 113 0.33 -1.26 -18.57
C LEU A 113 -0.24 -2.68 -18.49
N ILE A 114 -1.08 -3.08 -19.47
CA ILE A 114 -1.59 -4.45 -19.57
C ILE A 114 -0.45 -5.44 -19.76
N GLU A 115 0.51 -5.14 -20.63
CA GLU A 115 1.70 -5.98 -20.87
C GLU A 115 2.58 -6.04 -19.61
N LEU A 116 2.90 -4.90 -19.01
CA LEU A 116 3.70 -4.81 -17.79
C LEU A 116 3.11 -5.67 -16.65
N LEU A 117 1.79 -5.70 -16.54
CA LEU A 117 1.09 -6.48 -15.52
C LEU A 117 0.80 -7.94 -15.95
N GLY A 118 1.15 -8.32 -17.19
CA GLY A 118 0.92 -9.66 -17.72
C GLY A 118 -0.56 -10.04 -17.73
N LEU A 119 -1.41 -9.13 -18.22
CA LEU A 119 -2.87 -9.30 -18.22
C LEU A 119 -3.46 -9.64 -19.59
N ARG A 120 -2.67 -9.67 -20.65
CA ARG A 120 -3.13 -9.83 -22.04
C ARG A 120 -4.10 -10.99 -22.23
N GLU A 121 -3.75 -12.16 -21.72
CA GLU A 121 -4.54 -13.40 -21.88
C GLU A 121 -5.80 -13.43 -20.97
N HIS A 122 -5.97 -12.44 -20.11
CA HIS A 122 -7.02 -12.41 -19.11
C HIS A 122 -8.08 -11.34 -19.34
N LEU A 123 -7.92 -10.49 -20.34
CA LEU A 123 -8.75 -9.29 -20.56
C LEU A 123 -10.24 -9.58 -20.72
N THR A 124 -10.60 -10.70 -21.37
CA THR A 124 -12.00 -11.10 -21.62
C THR A 124 -12.63 -11.87 -20.46
N LYS A 125 -11.83 -12.34 -19.50
CA LYS A 125 -12.32 -13.12 -18.36
C LYS A 125 -13.16 -12.27 -17.42
N LYS A 126 -14.23 -12.86 -16.89
CA LYS A 126 -14.99 -12.28 -15.77
C LYS A 126 -14.18 -12.36 -14.48
N ILE A 127 -14.49 -11.51 -13.52
CA ILE A 127 -13.73 -11.40 -12.27
C ILE A 127 -13.71 -12.71 -11.47
N GLU A 128 -14.79 -13.46 -11.47
CA GLU A 128 -14.90 -14.79 -10.82
C GLU A 128 -13.95 -15.85 -11.39
N GLN A 129 -13.54 -15.70 -12.67
CA GLN A 129 -12.63 -16.61 -13.37
C GLN A 129 -11.15 -16.30 -13.16
N LEU A 130 -10.84 -15.22 -12.42
CA LEU A 130 -9.49 -14.77 -12.14
C LEU A 130 -9.00 -15.29 -10.79
N SER A 131 -7.72 -15.68 -10.72
CA SER A 131 -7.03 -15.96 -9.45
C SER A 131 -6.88 -14.68 -8.61
N GLY A 132 -6.58 -14.80 -7.32
CA GLY A 132 -6.32 -13.66 -6.44
C GLY A 132 -5.27 -12.70 -6.99
N GLY A 133 -4.12 -13.23 -7.43
CA GLY A 133 -3.06 -12.41 -8.02
C GLY A 133 -3.45 -11.76 -9.36
N GLN A 134 -4.32 -12.41 -10.16
CA GLN A 134 -4.86 -11.81 -11.38
C GLN A 134 -5.84 -10.68 -11.07
N LYS A 135 -6.73 -10.88 -10.08
CA LYS A 135 -7.65 -9.82 -9.59
C LYS A 135 -6.88 -8.60 -9.09
N GLN A 136 -5.83 -8.83 -8.31
CA GLN A 136 -4.99 -7.75 -7.81
C GLN A 136 -4.32 -6.97 -8.95
N ARG A 137 -3.76 -7.65 -9.95
CA ARG A 137 -3.14 -7.00 -11.11
C ARG A 137 -4.16 -6.19 -11.92
N VAL A 138 -5.39 -6.68 -12.05
CA VAL A 138 -6.49 -5.93 -12.69
C VAL A 138 -6.85 -4.68 -11.88
N ALA A 139 -6.93 -4.78 -10.54
CA ALA A 139 -7.20 -3.63 -9.67
C ALA A 139 -6.07 -2.59 -9.73
N LEU A 140 -4.82 -3.05 -9.77
CA LEU A 140 -3.65 -2.19 -9.93
C LEU A 140 -3.67 -1.49 -11.30
N ALA A 141 -3.93 -2.21 -12.39
CA ALA A 141 -4.09 -1.63 -13.73
C ALA A 141 -5.20 -0.57 -13.76
N ARG A 142 -6.40 -0.90 -13.21
CA ARG A 142 -7.52 0.04 -13.12
C ARG A 142 -7.17 1.33 -12.40
N THR A 143 -6.34 1.23 -11.36
CA THR A 143 -5.88 2.36 -10.58
C THR A 143 -4.84 3.19 -11.34
N MET A 144 -3.90 2.52 -12.02
CA MET A 144 -2.78 3.14 -12.71
C MET A 144 -3.19 3.86 -14.00
N VAL A 145 -4.18 3.35 -14.75
CA VAL A 145 -4.69 4.07 -15.95
C VAL A 145 -5.26 5.44 -15.64
N MET A 146 -5.57 5.72 -14.37
CA MET A 146 -6.04 7.03 -13.92
C MET A 146 -4.90 8.00 -13.58
N LYS A 147 -3.63 7.61 -13.76
CA LYS A 147 -2.42 8.39 -13.48
C LYS A 147 -2.46 9.06 -12.10
N PRO A 148 -2.55 8.28 -11.01
CA PRO A 148 -2.65 8.84 -9.67
C PRO A 148 -1.38 9.61 -9.30
N LYS A 149 -1.53 10.66 -8.50
CA LYS A 149 -0.40 11.38 -7.90
C LYS A 149 0.23 10.60 -6.75
N ILE A 150 -0.61 9.86 -6.00
CA ILE A 150 -0.20 8.93 -4.95
C ILE A 150 -1.00 7.65 -5.12
N LEU A 151 -0.32 6.50 -5.05
CA LEU A 151 -0.92 5.18 -5.02
C LEU A 151 -0.98 4.68 -3.57
N LEU A 152 -2.18 4.34 -3.12
CA LEU A 152 -2.38 3.71 -1.82
C LEU A 152 -2.75 2.24 -2.03
N LEU A 153 -2.15 1.36 -1.23
CA LEU A 153 -2.38 -0.09 -1.27
C LEU A 153 -2.75 -0.56 0.13
N ASP A 154 -3.97 -1.06 0.31
CA ASP A 154 -4.44 -1.57 1.60
C ASP A 154 -4.32 -3.09 1.62
N GLU A 155 -3.34 -3.61 2.38
CA GLU A 155 -3.00 -5.02 2.52
C GLU A 155 -2.91 -5.78 1.18
N PRO A 156 -2.11 -5.29 0.21
CA PRO A 156 -2.14 -5.79 -1.16
C PRO A 156 -1.70 -7.24 -1.31
N LEU A 157 -1.03 -7.83 -0.34
CA LEU A 157 -0.44 -9.15 -0.43
C LEU A 157 -1.08 -10.18 0.51
N SER A 158 -2.07 -9.77 1.32
CA SER A 158 -2.63 -10.59 2.41
C SER A 158 -3.35 -11.86 1.94
N ALA A 159 -3.94 -11.83 0.74
CA ALA A 159 -4.71 -12.94 0.17
C ALA A 159 -3.95 -13.77 -0.88
N LEU A 160 -2.60 -13.69 -0.91
CA LEU A 160 -1.79 -14.32 -1.95
C LEU A 160 -0.86 -15.38 -1.39
N ASP A 161 -0.68 -16.46 -2.16
CA ASP A 161 0.30 -17.51 -1.89
C ASP A 161 1.73 -17.04 -2.12
N GLY A 162 2.71 -17.65 -1.44
CA GLY A 162 4.09 -17.19 -1.35
C GLY A 162 4.76 -16.84 -2.68
N VAL A 163 4.70 -17.71 -3.70
CA VAL A 163 5.32 -17.43 -5.01
C VAL A 163 4.63 -16.28 -5.74
N ILE A 164 3.30 -16.23 -5.69
CA ILE A 164 2.51 -15.16 -6.30
C ILE A 164 2.80 -13.84 -5.58
N LYS A 165 2.90 -13.88 -4.25
CA LYS A 165 3.23 -12.74 -3.40
C LYS A 165 4.53 -12.06 -3.81
N GLU A 166 5.62 -12.83 -3.99
CA GLU A 166 6.91 -12.28 -4.45
C GLU A 166 6.80 -11.63 -5.84
N SER A 167 6.14 -12.31 -6.79
CA SER A 167 5.91 -11.74 -8.13
C SER A 167 5.14 -10.41 -8.09
N ILE A 168 4.16 -10.27 -7.20
CA ILE A 168 3.39 -9.02 -7.07
C ILE A 168 4.22 -7.94 -6.37
N LYS A 169 5.04 -8.29 -5.36
CA LYS A 169 5.98 -7.35 -4.73
C LYS A 169 6.90 -6.70 -5.77
N ASP A 170 7.50 -7.52 -6.63
CA ASP A 170 8.38 -7.01 -7.69
C ASP A 170 7.65 -6.10 -8.66
N ARG A 171 6.40 -6.44 -9.04
CA ARG A 171 5.59 -5.59 -9.92
C ARG A 171 5.23 -4.25 -9.28
N ILE A 172 4.87 -4.24 -8.00
CA ILE A 172 4.59 -2.99 -7.26
C ILE A 172 5.84 -2.10 -7.27
N LYS A 173 7.03 -2.66 -6.97
CA LYS A 173 8.29 -1.92 -7.02
C LYS A 173 8.60 -1.39 -8.42
N THR A 174 8.46 -2.23 -9.44
CA THR A 174 8.69 -1.85 -10.83
C THR A 174 7.81 -0.67 -11.23
N ILE A 175 6.49 -0.76 -10.98
CA ILE A 175 5.54 0.31 -11.27
C ILE A 175 5.89 1.60 -10.53
N ALA A 176 6.14 1.51 -9.22
CA ALA A 176 6.47 2.69 -8.42
C ALA A 176 7.71 3.41 -8.94
N ARG A 177 8.73 2.66 -9.39
CA ARG A 177 9.98 3.22 -9.94
C ARG A 177 9.81 3.76 -11.35
N GLU A 178 9.20 2.99 -12.27
CA GLU A 178 9.02 3.39 -13.67
C GLU A 178 8.16 4.65 -13.81
N TYR A 179 7.12 4.76 -12.98
CA TYR A 179 6.22 5.92 -12.98
C TYR A 179 6.62 7.00 -11.97
N HIS A 180 7.75 6.84 -11.26
CA HIS A 180 8.19 7.73 -10.17
C HIS A 180 7.06 8.06 -9.19
N LEU A 181 6.33 7.02 -8.81
CA LEU A 181 5.05 7.11 -8.11
C LEU A 181 5.22 7.00 -6.61
N THR A 182 4.86 8.04 -5.87
CA THR A 182 4.76 7.96 -4.41
C THR A 182 3.73 6.91 -4.04
N THR A 183 4.16 5.90 -3.28
CA THR A 183 3.34 4.73 -2.95
C THR A 183 3.26 4.53 -1.44
N ILE A 184 2.05 4.41 -0.91
CA ILE A 184 1.81 4.13 0.51
C ILE A 184 1.16 2.76 0.63
N ILE A 185 1.78 1.86 1.39
CA ILE A 185 1.34 0.47 1.55
C ILE A 185 0.96 0.25 3.01
N VAL A 186 -0.26 -0.18 3.28
CA VAL A 186 -0.65 -0.66 4.60
C VAL A 186 -0.47 -2.17 4.65
N THR A 187 0.24 -2.66 5.64
CA THR A 187 0.39 -4.10 5.90
C THR A 187 0.53 -4.38 7.39
N HIS A 188 0.28 -5.61 7.79
CA HIS A 188 0.55 -6.12 9.13
C HIS A 188 1.76 -7.08 9.17
N ASP A 189 2.35 -7.41 8.02
CA ASP A 189 3.51 -8.30 7.91
C ASP A 189 4.81 -7.47 7.89
N PRO A 190 5.69 -7.60 8.94
CA PRO A 190 6.96 -6.89 8.99
C PRO A 190 7.89 -7.21 7.81
N GLU A 191 7.89 -8.44 7.31
CA GLU A 191 8.74 -8.84 6.19
C GLU A 191 8.33 -8.10 4.91
N GLU A 192 7.02 -8.00 4.63
CA GLU A 192 6.52 -7.20 3.51
C GLU A 192 6.95 -5.75 3.62
N ALA A 193 6.70 -5.13 4.77
CA ALA A 193 7.02 -3.73 4.99
C ALA A 193 8.51 -3.44 4.77
N LEU A 194 9.38 -4.26 5.36
CA LEU A 194 10.82 -4.06 5.31
C LEU A 194 11.44 -4.39 3.95
N THR A 195 10.82 -5.30 3.17
CA THR A 195 11.36 -5.70 1.86
C THR A 195 10.80 -4.88 0.70
N LEU A 196 9.60 -4.28 0.85
CA LEU A 196 8.96 -3.49 -0.21
C LEU A 196 9.37 -2.03 -0.22
N SER A 197 9.67 -1.44 0.94
CA SER A 197 9.61 0.01 1.13
C SER A 197 10.97 0.64 1.30
N ASP A 198 11.08 1.90 0.88
CA ASP A 198 12.23 2.75 1.14
C ASP A 198 12.26 3.21 2.61
N ARG A 199 11.07 3.42 3.19
CA ARG A 199 10.88 3.72 4.62
C ARG A 199 9.66 3.03 5.19
N VAL A 200 9.66 2.76 6.48
CA VAL A 200 8.57 2.12 7.20
C VAL A 200 8.12 3.01 8.34
N LEU A 201 6.81 3.30 8.38
CA LEU A 201 6.12 3.95 9.47
C LEU A 201 5.51 2.90 10.39
N ILE A 202 5.92 2.84 11.63
CA ILE A 202 5.37 1.91 12.62
C ILE A 202 4.41 2.68 13.52
N ILE A 203 3.13 2.26 13.50
CA ILE A 203 2.07 2.85 14.33
C ILE A 203 1.67 1.87 15.42
N ASN A 204 1.63 2.36 16.66
CA ASN A 204 1.14 1.63 17.82
C ASN A 204 0.21 2.52 18.65
N LYS A 205 -1.00 2.02 18.94
CA LYS A 205 -1.99 2.74 19.75
C LYS A 205 -2.20 4.20 19.30
N GLY A 206 -2.30 4.40 17.98
CA GLY A 206 -2.57 5.70 17.40
C GLY A 206 -1.38 6.65 17.33
N LYS A 207 -0.17 6.24 17.73
CA LYS A 207 1.05 7.06 17.71
C LYS A 207 2.12 6.46 16.83
N ILE A 208 3.02 7.31 16.32
CA ILE A 208 4.22 6.86 15.62
C ILE A 208 5.16 6.25 16.68
N SER A 209 5.50 4.97 16.50
CA SER A 209 6.51 4.30 17.31
C SER A 209 7.92 4.48 16.74
N GLN A 210 8.05 4.42 15.42
CA GLN A 210 9.29 4.72 14.68
C GLN A 210 8.94 5.01 13.22
N TYR A 211 9.74 5.88 12.58
CA TYR A 211 9.70 6.12 11.14
C TYR A 211 11.12 6.21 10.61
N GLY A 212 11.49 5.30 9.73
CA GLY A 212 12.87 5.23 9.23
C GLY A 212 13.05 4.22 8.10
N LYS A 213 14.28 4.07 7.64
CA LYS A 213 14.66 3.05 6.66
C LYS A 213 14.59 1.66 7.30
N PRO A 214 14.35 0.58 6.52
CA PRO A 214 14.36 -0.79 7.02
C PRO A 214 15.60 -1.13 7.87
N GLU A 215 16.78 -0.73 7.43
CA GLU A 215 18.04 -0.95 8.14
C GLU A 215 18.08 -0.26 9.52
N GLU A 216 17.50 0.94 9.62
CA GLU A 216 17.45 1.69 10.90
C GLU A 216 16.52 0.98 11.88
N ILE A 217 15.36 0.49 11.40
CA ILE A 217 14.39 -0.25 12.22
C ILE A 217 14.98 -1.56 12.74
N ILE A 218 15.72 -2.29 11.89
CA ILE A 218 16.35 -3.56 12.27
C ILE A 218 17.50 -3.34 13.25
N ASN A 219 18.40 -2.39 12.96
CA ASN A 219 19.64 -2.23 13.71
C ASN A 219 19.49 -1.32 14.94
N ARG A 220 18.50 -0.42 14.94
CA ARG A 220 18.28 0.58 16.00
C ARG A 220 16.79 0.74 16.31
N PRO A 221 16.13 -0.29 16.86
CA PRO A 221 14.72 -0.19 17.25
C PRO A 221 14.57 0.79 18.41
N ASP A 222 13.67 1.78 18.29
CA ASP A 222 13.49 2.88 19.24
C ASP A 222 12.94 2.42 20.61
N ASN A 223 12.24 1.27 20.63
CA ASN A 223 11.62 0.78 21.87
C ASN A 223 11.44 -0.75 21.88
N SER A 224 11.04 -1.30 23.02
CA SER A 224 10.81 -2.74 23.21
C SER A 224 9.69 -3.27 22.35
N PHE A 225 8.63 -2.47 22.11
CA PHE A 225 7.51 -2.87 21.26
C PHE A 225 7.98 -3.21 19.82
N ILE A 226 8.85 -2.39 19.23
CA ILE A 226 9.38 -2.62 17.87
C ILE A 226 10.21 -3.90 17.84
N ARG A 227 11.03 -4.11 18.88
CA ARG A 227 11.82 -5.32 19.02
C ARG A 227 10.94 -6.58 19.07
N GLU A 228 9.91 -6.55 19.88
CA GLU A 228 8.97 -7.67 20.02
C GLU A 228 8.10 -7.87 18.77
N PHE A 229 7.54 -6.78 18.24
CA PHE A 229 6.59 -6.83 17.13
C PHE A 229 7.25 -7.15 15.79
N ILE A 230 8.49 -6.72 15.57
CA ILE A 230 9.19 -6.89 14.29
C ILE A 230 10.29 -7.92 14.39
N LEU A 231 11.31 -7.68 15.23
CA LEU A 231 12.54 -8.47 15.22
C LEU A 231 12.29 -9.90 15.67
N ASN A 232 11.52 -10.11 16.75
CA ASN A 232 11.22 -11.47 17.23
C ASN A 232 10.46 -12.28 16.18
N GLN A 233 9.52 -11.67 15.44
CA GLN A 233 8.80 -12.37 14.37
C GLN A 233 9.74 -12.79 13.22
N LEU A 234 10.65 -11.90 12.82
CA LEU A 234 11.64 -12.20 11.77
C LEU A 234 12.64 -13.26 12.22
N GLU A 235 13.08 -13.22 13.48
CA GLU A 235 13.97 -14.23 14.06
C GLU A 235 13.31 -15.61 14.13
N ILE A 236 12.04 -15.68 14.54
CA ILE A 236 11.27 -16.92 14.54
C ILE A 236 11.15 -17.48 13.11
N LYS A 237 10.76 -16.66 12.14
CA LYS A 237 10.70 -17.08 10.72
C LYS A 237 12.05 -17.60 10.23
N ARG A 238 13.13 -16.86 10.48
CA ARG A 238 14.49 -17.24 10.11
C ARG A 238 14.87 -18.60 10.72
N ASN A 239 14.69 -18.76 12.03
CA ASN A 239 15.08 -19.97 12.75
C ASN A 239 14.28 -21.18 12.27
N ASN A 240 12.97 -21.03 11.99
CA ASN A 240 12.14 -22.09 11.44
C ASN A 240 12.64 -22.51 10.04
N ILE A 241 13.00 -21.57 9.17
CA ILE A 241 13.56 -21.86 7.86
C ILE A 241 14.92 -22.58 8.01
N PHE A 242 15.83 -22.05 8.84
CA PHE A 242 17.13 -22.67 9.08
C PHE A 242 17.03 -24.12 9.60
N SER A 243 16.11 -24.41 10.51
CA SER A 243 15.90 -25.76 11.04
C SER A 243 15.50 -26.77 9.96
N LEU A 244 14.71 -26.36 8.96
CA LEU A 244 14.33 -27.23 7.84
C LEU A 244 15.52 -27.64 6.98
N PHE A 245 16.47 -26.74 6.75
CA PHE A 245 17.67 -27.05 5.95
C PHE A 245 18.71 -27.84 6.73
N GLN A 246 18.78 -27.70 8.05
CA GLN A 246 19.72 -28.51 8.88
C GLN A 246 19.28 -29.96 9.01
N CYS A 247 17.98 -30.25 9.01
CA CYS A 247 17.49 -31.66 9.01
C CYS A 247 17.72 -32.40 7.69
N GLY A 248 17.98 -31.72 6.58
CA GLY A 248 18.21 -32.30 5.26
C GLY A 248 19.68 -32.66 4.93
N LEU A 249 20.64 -32.28 5.78
CA LEU A 249 22.09 -32.51 5.57
C LEU A 249 22.64 -33.71 6.32
N THR A 250 21.79 -34.48 7.00
CA THR A 250 22.17 -35.71 7.76
C THR A 250 21.56 -37.00 7.20
N ALA A 251 21.31 -37.07 5.88
CA ALA A 251 20.88 -38.27 5.18
C ALA A 251 21.87 -38.67 4.08
#